data_42116bc487aa44024ca888e36417ff50
#
_entry.id   42116bc487aa44024ca888e36417ff50
#
_cell.length_a   1.000
_cell.length_b   1.000
_cell.length_c   1.000
_cell.angle_alpha   90.00
_cell.angle_beta   90.00
_cell.angle_gamma   90.00
#
_symmetry.space_group_name_H-M   'P 1'
#
loop_
_entity.id
_entity.type
_entity.pdbx_description
1 polymer ?
#
loop_
_entity_poly.entity_id
_entity_poly.type
_entity_poly.pdbx_seq_one_letter_code
_entity_poly.pdbx_strand_id
1 'polypeptide(L)'
;TNTNWQAYAGESTLSSLTQMLGLTVQNFVSAATGMAILVALIRGLTAQTAATIGNFWVDLTRSTLYILLPLSAVLALVLVSQGTVQTFGSSHHTTLLQSVTYEKPIVDAMGQPVLDEKGAAKPESTAGTEQALAVGPVASQVAIKHLGTNGGGFFNANAAHPYENPTPLTDFMLILAETVIAAALTYTFGTMVGDTRQGWAILAAMLS
;
A
#
# COMPACT_ATOMS: atom_id res chain seq x y z
N THR A 1 -12.82 -4.73 3.23
CA THR A 1 -11.58 -4.53 3.97
C THR A 1 -10.42 -4.35 3.00
N ASN A 2 -9.55 -3.45 3.28
CA ASN A 2 -8.35 -3.22 2.50
C ASN A 2 -7.20 -4.02 3.14
N THR A 3 -7.10 -5.28 2.76
CA THR A 3 -6.06 -6.16 3.29
C THR A 3 -4.81 -6.10 2.42
N ASN A 4 -3.66 -6.31 3.04
CA ASN A 4 -2.36 -6.35 2.41
C ASN A 4 -1.96 -7.75 1.90
N TRP A 5 -2.82 -8.72 2.02
CA TRP A 5 -2.59 -10.06 1.54
C TRP A 5 -2.61 -10.09 0.02
N GLN A 6 -1.43 -10.22 -0.61
CA GLN A 6 -1.27 -10.30 -2.05
C GLN A 6 -0.75 -11.68 -2.44
N ALA A 7 -1.60 -12.47 -3.11
CA ALA A 7 -1.25 -13.77 -3.66
C ALA A 7 -0.92 -13.69 -5.17
N TYR A 8 -0.58 -12.52 -5.67
CA TYR A 8 -0.28 -12.24 -7.07
C TYR A 8 0.84 -11.19 -7.17
N ALA A 9 1.55 -11.21 -8.28
CA ALA A 9 2.52 -10.19 -8.64
C ALA A 9 1.82 -9.06 -9.41
N GLY A 10 1.59 -7.92 -8.75
CA GLY A 10 0.81 -6.81 -9.31
C GLY A 10 1.39 -6.22 -10.59
N GLU A 11 2.71 -6.20 -10.71
CA GLU A 11 3.46 -5.70 -11.85
C GLU A 11 3.26 -6.53 -13.13
N SER A 12 2.90 -7.81 -13.00
CA SER A 12 2.68 -8.71 -14.14
C SER A 12 1.20 -9.02 -14.41
N THR A 13 0.34 -8.90 -13.40
CA THR A 13 -1.06 -9.31 -13.48
C THR A 13 -2.05 -8.15 -13.58
N LEU A 14 -1.64 -6.93 -13.18
CA LEU A 14 -2.50 -5.76 -13.16
C LEU A 14 -1.98 -4.67 -14.09
N SER A 15 -2.90 -3.97 -14.76
CA SER A 15 -2.55 -2.76 -15.50
C SER A 15 -2.27 -1.60 -14.53
N SER A 16 -1.47 -0.61 -14.98
CA SER A 16 -1.23 0.63 -14.21
C SER A 16 -2.53 1.34 -13.85
N LEU A 17 -3.53 1.30 -14.73
CA LEU A 17 -4.84 1.87 -14.47
C LEU A 17 -5.56 1.16 -13.32
N THR A 18 -5.52 -0.18 -13.28
CA THR A 18 -6.10 -0.96 -12.17
C THR A 18 -5.38 -0.69 -10.86
N GLN A 19 -4.05 -0.59 -10.89
CA GLN A 19 -3.24 -0.23 -9.72
C GLN A 19 -3.63 1.14 -9.17
N MET A 20 -3.84 2.15 -10.04
CA MET A 20 -4.17 3.52 -9.62
C MET A 20 -5.63 3.68 -9.23
N LEU A 21 -6.58 3.34 -10.09
CA LEU A 21 -8.01 3.58 -9.85
C LEU A 21 -8.63 2.54 -8.92
N GLY A 22 -8.15 1.30 -8.97
CA GLY A 22 -8.61 0.26 -8.05
C GLY A 22 -7.91 0.37 -6.69
N LEU A 23 -6.64 0.00 -6.66
CA LEU A 23 -5.92 -0.18 -5.39
C LEU A 23 -5.57 1.14 -4.69
N THR A 24 -5.05 2.14 -5.41
CA THR A 24 -4.66 3.42 -4.79
C THR A 24 -5.87 4.17 -4.23
N VAL A 25 -6.98 4.24 -4.97
CA VAL A 25 -8.21 4.87 -4.50
C VAL A 25 -8.75 4.13 -3.26
N GLN A 26 -8.73 2.80 -3.28
CA GLN A 26 -9.16 2.00 -2.14
C GLN A 26 -8.30 2.27 -0.89
N ASN A 27 -6.99 2.46 -1.04
CA ASN A 27 -6.10 2.79 0.07
C ASN A 27 -6.46 4.14 0.71
N PHE A 28 -6.77 5.17 -0.11
CA PHE A 28 -7.26 6.46 0.41
C PHE A 28 -8.58 6.31 1.15
N VAL A 29 -9.55 5.65 0.53
CA VAL A 29 -10.90 5.50 1.09
C VAL A 29 -10.88 4.66 2.37
N SER A 30 -10.08 3.61 2.44
CA SER A 30 -9.92 2.76 3.63
C SER A 30 -9.40 3.58 4.83
N ALA A 31 -8.29 4.28 4.65
CA ALA A 31 -7.69 5.11 5.70
C ALA A 31 -8.63 6.23 6.15
N ALA A 32 -9.23 6.96 5.20
CA ALA A 32 -10.18 8.03 5.49
C ALA A 32 -11.43 7.53 6.21
N THR A 33 -11.91 6.33 5.88
CA THR A 33 -13.03 5.69 6.58
C THR A 33 -12.69 5.42 8.04
N GLY A 34 -11.52 4.87 8.33
CA GLY A 34 -11.05 4.64 9.71
C GLY A 34 -11.00 5.95 10.52
N MET A 35 -10.44 6.99 9.93
CA MET A 35 -10.37 8.32 10.56
C MET A 35 -11.77 8.91 10.81
N ALA A 36 -12.67 8.83 9.84
CA ALA A 36 -14.03 9.35 9.96
C ALA A 36 -14.85 8.60 11.02
N ILE A 37 -14.71 7.27 11.10
CA ILE A 37 -15.37 6.45 12.13
C ILE A 37 -14.82 6.80 13.52
N LEU A 38 -13.51 6.95 13.67
CA LEU A 38 -12.92 7.34 14.95
C LEU A 38 -13.44 8.71 15.42
N VAL A 39 -13.49 9.70 14.54
CA VAL A 39 -14.02 11.03 14.87
C VAL A 39 -15.49 10.96 15.26
N ALA A 40 -16.30 10.17 14.57
CA ALA A 40 -17.70 9.96 14.93
C ALA A 40 -17.84 9.27 16.29
N LEU A 41 -17.00 8.26 16.58
CA LEU A 41 -16.97 7.57 17.87
C LEU A 41 -16.62 8.53 19.01
N ILE A 42 -15.57 9.36 18.83
CA ILE A 42 -15.16 10.35 19.85
C ILE A 42 -16.28 11.35 20.13
N ARG A 43 -16.94 11.87 19.08
CA ARG A 43 -18.09 12.76 19.23
C ARG A 43 -19.22 12.09 20.01
N GLY A 44 -19.50 10.81 19.74
CA GLY A 44 -20.51 10.04 20.48
C GLY A 44 -20.16 9.84 21.95
N LEU A 45 -18.89 9.58 22.26
CA LEU A 45 -18.42 9.41 23.65
C LEU A 45 -18.40 10.71 24.45
N THR A 46 -18.13 11.84 23.80
CA THR A 46 -18.03 13.14 24.47
C THR A 46 -19.36 13.88 24.58
N ALA A 47 -20.35 13.53 23.77
CA ALA A 47 -21.65 14.18 23.76
C ALA A 47 -22.52 13.72 24.95
N GLN A 48 -22.96 14.65 25.78
CA GLN A 48 -23.95 14.36 26.83
C GLN A 48 -25.38 14.26 26.25
N THR A 49 -25.67 15.12 25.29
CA THR A 49 -26.94 15.12 24.53
C THR A 49 -26.62 15.56 23.10
N ALA A 50 -26.73 14.66 22.14
CA ALA A 50 -26.50 15.00 20.75
C ALA A 50 -27.57 14.38 19.85
N ALA A 51 -28.16 15.19 18.97
CA ALA A 51 -29.05 14.70 17.91
C ALA A 51 -28.26 14.00 16.79
N THR A 52 -27.00 14.33 16.59
CA THR A 52 -26.13 13.76 15.55
C THR A 52 -24.68 13.67 16.03
N ILE A 53 -23.93 12.70 15.50
CA ILE A 53 -22.48 12.50 15.75
C ILE A 53 -21.60 13.07 14.62
N GLY A 54 -22.17 13.94 13.78
CA GLY A 54 -21.48 14.56 12.65
C GLY A 54 -21.92 13.99 11.31
N ASN A 55 -21.14 14.25 10.27
CA ASN A 55 -21.41 13.77 8.91
C ASN A 55 -20.22 12.96 8.41
N PHE A 56 -20.42 11.66 8.25
CA PHE A 56 -19.40 10.71 7.80
C PHE A 56 -18.75 11.13 6.46
N TRP A 57 -19.56 11.53 5.48
CA TRP A 57 -19.05 11.88 4.16
C TRP A 57 -18.19 13.15 4.17
N VAL A 58 -18.54 14.11 5.00
CA VAL A 58 -17.72 15.32 5.20
C VAL A 58 -16.40 14.96 5.86
N ASP A 59 -16.41 14.15 6.90
CA ASP A 59 -15.20 13.74 7.62
C ASP A 59 -14.31 12.87 6.72
N LEU A 60 -14.85 11.96 5.92
CA LEU A 60 -14.14 11.16 4.95
C LEU A 60 -13.47 12.03 3.88
N THR A 61 -14.20 12.98 3.31
CA THR A 61 -13.68 13.88 2.28
C THR A 61 -12.56 14.77 2.86
N ARG A 62 -12.74 15.31 4.05
CA ARG A 62 -11.72 16.13 4.72
C ARG A 62 -10.47 15.33 5.05
N SER A 63 -10.60 14.12 5.57
CA SER A 63 -9.48 13.22 5.86
C SER A 63 -8.69 12.91 4.57
N THR A 64 -9.40 12.65 3.47
CA THR A 64 -8.75 12.38 2.19
C THR A 64 -8.02 13.61 1.65
N LEU A 65 -8.70 14.76 1.53
CA LEU A 65 -8.18 15.92 0.81
C LEU A 65 -7.19 16.76 1.63
N TYR A 66 -7.36 16.85 2.96
CA TYR A 66 -6.56 17.75 3.78
C TYR A 66 -5.46 17.03 4.58
N ILE A 67 -5.55 15.72 4.73
CA ILE A 67 -4.57 14.94 5.50
C ILE A 67 -3.85 13.95 4.59
N LEU A 68 -4.56 12.96 4.05
CA LEU A 68 -3.94 11.85 3.34
C LEU A 68 -3.30 12.31 2.01
N LEU A 69 -4.00 13.09 1.21
CA LEU A 69 -3.51 13.51 -0.10
C LEU A 69 -2.23 14.37 -0.02
N PRO A 70 -2.17 15.46 0.80
CA PRO A 70 -0.94 16.25 0.88
C PRO A 70 0.23 15.47 1.50
N LEU A 71 -0.01 14.66 2.53
CA LEU A 71 1.05 13.86 3.13
C LEU A 71 1.57 12.78 2.15
N SER A 72 0.68 12.10 1.42
CA SER A 72 1.10 11.11 0.43
C SER A 72 1.84 11.75 -0.74
N ALA A 73 1.46 12.96 -1.16
CA ALA A 73 2.18 13.69 -2.21
C ALA A 73 3.61 14.04 -1.77
N VAL A 74 3.78 14.55 -0.55
CA VAL A 74 5.11 14.84 0.01
C VAL A 74 5.94 13.57 0.13
N LEU A 75 5.36 12.49 0.68
CA LEU A 75 6.07 11.21 0.82
C LEU A 75 6.45 10.63 -0.55
N ALA A 76 5.56 10.69 -1.55
CA ALA A 76 5.86 10.23 -2.90
C ALA A 76 7.05 10.99 -3.52
N LEU A 77 7.13 12.33 -3.33
CA LEU A 77 8.27 13.13 -3.80
C LEU A 77 9.57 12.72 -3.09
N VAL A 78 9.53 12.45 -1.80
CA VAL A 78 10.70 11.92 -1.06
C VAL A 78 11.10 10.56 -1.62
N LEU A 79 10.17 9.65 -1.82
CA LEU A 79 10.46 8.32 -2.39
C LEU A 79 11.09 8.42 -3.79
N VAL A 80 10.53 9.26 -4.67
CA VAL A 80 11.10 9.50 -6.01
C VAL A 80 12.52 10.07 -5.91
N SER A 81 12.78 11.01 -4.99
CA SER A 81 14.12 11.57 -4.79
C SER A 81 15.15 10.53 -4.34
N GLN A 82 14.69 9.44 -3.75
CA GLN A 82 15.53 8.32 -3.30
C GLN A 82 15.66 7.21 -4.34
N GLY A 83 14.99 7.32 -5.50
CA GLY A 83 15.10 6.37 -6.59
C GLY A 83 13.91 5.41 -6.74
N THR A 84 12.85 5.56 -5.95
CA THR A 84 11.61 4.81 -6.17
C THR A 84 10.99 5.20 -7.50
N VAL A 85 10.61 4.20 -8.31
CA VAL A 85 10.11 4.42 -9.66
C VAL A 85 8.76 5.13 -9.66
N GLN A 86 8.59 6.11 -10.54
CA GLN A 86 7.30 6.78 -10.80
C GLN A 86 7.17 7.11 -12.27
N THR A 87 6.46 6.29 -13.01
CA THR A 87 6.25 6.46 -14.45
C THR A 87 4.92 5.86 -14.89
N PHE A 88 4.45 6.26 -16.07
CA PHE A 88 3.34 5.60 -16.77
C PHE A 88 3.83 4.80 -17.99
N GLY A 89 5.16 4.67 -18.15
CA GLY A 89 5.76 3.89 -19.20
C GLY A 89 5.49 2.39 -19.05
N SER A 90 5.71 1.67 -20.16
CA SER A 90 5.70 0.20 -20.16
C SER A 90 6.97 -0.36 -19.52
N SER A 91 6.93 -1.63 -19.12
CA SER A 91 8.10 -2.37 -18.64
C SER A 91 9.26 -2.30 -19.64
N HIS A 92 10.47 -2.23 -19.12
CA HIS A 92 11.69 -2.26 -19.93
C HIS A 92 12.23 -3.67 -20.03
N HIS A 93 12.50 -4.15 -21.25
CA HIS A 93 13.17 -5.43 -21.48
C HIS A 93 14.66 -5.21 -21.56
N THR A 94 15.42 -5.94 -20.78
CA THR A 94 16.89 -5.91 -20.79
C THR A 94 17.44 -7.31 -21.02
N THR A 95 18.57 -7.39 -21.75
CA THR A 95 19.28 -8.65 -21.95
C THR A 95 20.06 -8.98 -20.67
N LEU A 96 19.94 -10.22 -20.20
CA LEU A 96 20.71 -10.71 -19.07
C LEU A 96 22.17 -10.90 -19.47
N LEU A 97 23.09 -10.48 -18.59
CA LEU A 97 24.52 -10.74 -18.77
C LEU A 97 24.86 -12.23 -18.70
N GLN A 98 24.06 -12.99 -17.94
CA GLN A 98 24.16 -14.44 -17.83
C GLN A 98 22.76 -15.04 -17.96
N SER A 99 22.60 -16.03 -18.85
CA SER A 99 21.33 -16.74 -19.01
C SER A 99 20.97 -17.51 -17.72
N VAL A 100 19.72 -17.42 -17.34
CA VAL A 100 19.16 -18.16 -16.19
C VAL A 100 18.29 -19.28 -16.72
N THR A 101 18.57 -20.51 -16.29
CA THR A 101 17.71 -21.65 -16.60
C THR A 101 16.59 -21.76 -15.57
N TYR A 102 15.36 -21.82 -16.02
CA TYR A 102 14.19 -22.01 -15.18
C TYR A 102 13.25 -23.03 -15.76
N GLU A 103 12.46 -23.67 -14.91
CA GLU A 103 11.48 -24.66 -15.32
C GLU A 103 10.12 -23.98 -15.57
N LYS A 104 9.57 -24.24 -16.77
CA LYS A 104 8.19 -23.87 -17.10
C LYS A 104 7.33 -25.12 -17.22
N PRO A 105 6.06 -25.07 -16.81
CA PRO A 105 5.13 -26.14 -17.14
C PRO A 105 4.91 -26.17 -18.66
N ILE A 106 4.98 -27.34 -19.28
CA ILE A 106 4.57 -27.53 -20.67
C ILE A 106 3.06 -27.32 -20.72
N VAL A 107 2.61 -26.45 -21.60
CA VAL A 107 1.19 -26.20 -21.83
C VAL A 107 0.76 -26.73 -23.19
N ASP A 108 -0.45 -27.24 -23.26
CA ASP A 108 -1.07 -27.69 -24.52
C ASP A 108 -1.55 -26.50 -25.38
N ALA A 109 -2.13 -26.78 -26.52
CA ALA A 109 -2.65 -25.76 -27.45
C ALA A 109 -3.82 -24.95 -26.89
N MET A 110 -4.40 -25.37 -25.75
CA MET A 110 -5.45 -24.65 -25.01
C MET A 110 -4.92 -23.90 -23.79
N GLY A 111 -3.59 -23.89 -23.57
CA GLY A 111 -2.95 -23.22 -22.43
C GLY A 111 -3.05 -23.99 -21.12
N GLN A 112 -3.45 -25.26 -21.14
CA GLN A 112 -3.53 -26.11 -19.95
C GLN A 112 -2.20 -26.81 -19.69
N PRO A 113 -1.77 -26.96 -18.43
CA PRO A 113 -0.52 -27.67 -18.12
C PRO A 113 -0.65 -29.16 -18.49
N VAL A 114 0.31 -29.66 -19.23
CA VAL A 114 0.44 -31.09 -19.52
C VAL A 114 0.90 -31.79 -18.24
N LEU A 115 0.11 -32.74 -17.76
CA LEU A 115 0.40 -33.47 -16.54
C LEU A 115 1.29 -34.69 -16.83
N ASP A 116 2.15 -35.03 -15.89
CA ASP A 116 2.92 -36.27 -15.87
C ASP A 116 2.06 -37.45 -15.37
N GLU A 117 2.63 -38.65 -15.34
CA GLU A 117 1.96 -39.87 -14.85
C GLU A 117 1.55 -39.79 -13.37
N LYS A 118 2.04 -38.80 -12.63
CA LYS A 118 1.72 -38.56 -11.20
C LYS A 118 0.74 -37.40 -11.01
N GLY A 119 0.25 -36.80 -12.11
CA GLY A 119 -0.68 -35.66 -12.07
C GLY A 119 -0.02 -34.31 -11.76
N ALA A 120 1.30 -34.22 -11.80
CA ALA A 120 2.04 -32.98 -11.68
C ALA A 120 2.29 -32.35 -13.06
N ALA A 121 2.41 -31.03 -13.13
CA ALA A 121 2.73 -30.34 -14.37
C ALA A 121 4.15 -30.75 -14.84
N LYS A 122 4.25 -31.23 -16.07
CA LYS A 122 5.53 -31.65 -16.66
C LYS A 122 6.41 -30.43 -16.91
N PRO A 123 7.60 -30.33 -16.29
CA PRO A 123 8.48 -29.19 -16.44
C PRO A 123 9.29 -29.28 -17.74
N GLU A 124 9.50 -28.11 -18.37
CA GLU A 124 10.46 -27.92 -19.45
C GLU A 124 11.50 -26.91 -19.04
N SER A 125 12.77 -27.27 -19.20
CA SER A 125 13.89 -26.39 -18.88
C SER A 125 14.06 -25.36 -19.99
N THR A 126 13.85 -24.09 -19.67
CA THR A 126 13.95 -22.98 -20.63
C THR A 126 15.05 -22.03 -20.21
N ALA A 127 15.92 -21.62 -21.15
CA ALA A 127 16.91 -20.59 -20.90
C ALA A 127 16.32 -19.20 -21.10
N GLY A 128 16.28 -18.41 -20.03
CA GLY A 128 15.92 -17.00 -20.09
C GLY A 128 17.14 -16.14 -20.41
N THR A 129 17.05 -15.36 -21.47
CA THR A 129 18.09 -14.42 -21.92
C THR A 129 17.66 -12.96 -21.73
N GLU A 130 16.39 -12.73 -21.42
CA GLU A 130 15.81 -11.40 -21.21
C GLU A 130 15.10 -11.33 -19.87
N GLN A 131 15.10 -10.14 -19.28
CA GLN A 131 14.34 -9.82 -18.09
C GLN A 131 13.46 -8.59 -18.35
N ALA A 132 12.18 -8.69 -18.02
CA ALA A 132 11.28 -7.57 -17.99
C ALA A 132 11.42 -6.84 -16.65
N LEU A 133 11.91 -5.60 -16.71
CA LEU A 133 11.93 -4.68 -15.56
C LEU A 133 10.60 -3.95 -15.51
N ALA A 134 9.72 -4.40 -14.65
CA ALA A 134 8.43 -3.75 -14.46
C ALA A 134 8.63 -2.35 -13.86
N VAL A 135 7.99 -1.36 -14.46
CA VAL A 135 7.95 0.03 -13.99
C VAL A 135 6.51 0.51 -13.98
N GLY A 136 6.22 1.55 -13.21
CA GLY A 136 4.85 2.03 -13.09
C GLY A 136 4.71 3.18 -12.09
N PRO A 137 3.49 3.53 -11.67
CA PRO A 137 3.22 4.57 -10.67
C PRO A 137 3.50 4.07 -9.25
N VAL A 138 4.74 3.59 -9.01
CA VAL A 138 5.15 2.88 -7.81
C VAL A 138 5.18 3.80 -6.59
N ALA A 139 5.91 4.93 -6.67
CA ALA A 139 6.12 5.81 -5.52
C ALA A 139 4.81 6.37 -4.97
N SER A 140 3.89 6.80 -5.83
CA SER A 140 2.59 7.33 -5.40
C SER A 140 1.72 6.27 -4.72
N GLN A 141 1.75 5.03 -5.22
CA GLN A 141 1.01 3.93 -4.62
C GLN A 141 1.61 3.52 -3.27
N VAL A 142 2.94 3.37 -3.20
CA VAL A 142 3.64 3.02 -1.95
C VAL A 142 3.39 4.08 -0.88
N ALA A 143 3.44 5.37 -1.24
CA ALA A 143 3.21 6.46 -0.29
C ALA A 143 1.86 6.35 0.41
N ILE A 144 0.76 6.16 -0.32
CA ILE A 144 -0.56 6.04 0.31
C ILE A 144 -0.77 4.68 0.99
N LYS A 145 -0.19 3.61 0.47
CA LYS A 145 -0.29 2.30 1.10
C LYS A 145 0.32 2.30 2.50
N HIS A 146 1.44 2.99 2.71
CA HIS A 146 2.05 3.11 4.03
C HIS A 146 1.34 4.15 4.90
N LEU A 147 1.07 5.36 4.40
CA LEU A 147 0.30 6.36 5.16
C LEU A 147 -1.10 5.89 5.56
N GLY A 148 -1.74 5.11 4.70
CA GLY A 148 -3.05 4.52 4.97
C GLY A 148 -3.01 3.29 5.89
N THR A 149 -1.83 2.93 6.41
CA THR A 149 -1.59 1.74 7.24
C THR A 149 -1.97 0.41 6.58
N ASN A 150 -1.92 0.36 5.24
CA ASN A 150 -2.16 -0.87 4.48
C ASN A 150 -0.88 -1.68 4.28
N GLY A 151 0.27 -1.00 4.19
CA GLY A 151 1.60 -1.62 4.13
C GLY A 151 1.89 -2.43 2.87
N GLY A 152 1.10 -2.30 1.81
CA GLY A 152 1.32 -3.00 0.56
C GLY A 152 2.28 -2.27 -0.37
N GLY A 153 2.59 -2.91 -1.49
CA GLY A 153 3.44 -2.36 -2.54
C GLY A 153 2.84 -2.53 -3.93
N PHE A 154 3.48 -1.95 -4.91
CA PHE A 154 3.15 -2.10 -6.32
C PHE A 154 3.51 -3.51 -6.81
N PHE A 155 4.68 -4.01 -6.41
CA PHE A 155 5.18 -5.32 -6.80
C PHE A 155 4.58 -6.41 -5.92
N ASN A 156 4.60 -6.22 -4.60
CA ASN A 156 4.06 -7.19 -3.65
C ASN A 156 3.74 -6.51 -2.31
N ALA A 157 3.40 -7.31 -1.30
CA ALA A 157 3.15 -6.83 0.05
C ALA A 157 4.41 -6.19 0.68
N ASN A 158 4.20 -5.24 1.59
CA ASN A 158 5.19 -4.66 2.49
C ASN A 158 6.33 -3.85 1.83
N ALA A 159 6.18 -3.44 0.58
CA ALA A 159 7.21 -2.69 -0.16
C ALA A 159 8.62 -3.33 -0.05
N ALA A 160 8.69 -4.66 -0.09
CA ALA A 160 9.95 -5.38 0.07
C ALA A 160 10.83 -5.34 -1.20
N HIS A 161 10.28 -4.93 -2.33
CA HIS A 161 11.00 -4.90 -3.59
C HIS A 161 11.97 -3.70 -3.64
N PRO A 162 13.21 -3.86 -4.14
CA PRO A 162 14.20 -2.76 -4.19
C PRO A 162 13.74 -1.51 -4.97
N TYR A 163 12.81 -1.65 -5.91
CA TYR A 163 12.25 -0.50 -6.65
C TYR A 163 11.17 0.27 -5.89
N GLU A 164 10.69 -0.27 -4.78
CA GLU A 164 9.77 0.39 -3.87
C GLU A 164 10.48 1.03 -2.69
N ASN A 165 11.52 0.33 -2.19
CA ASN A 165 12.29 0.69 -1.01
C ASN A 165 13.80 0.57 -1.29
N PRO A 166 14.38 1.50 -2.08
CA PRO A 166 15.76 1.38 -2.56
C PRO A 166 16.82 1.75 -1.52
N THR A 167 16.48 2.48 -0.46
CA THR A 167 17.47 3.01 0.49
C THR A 167 17.04 2.81 1.94
N PRO A 168 17.97 2.77 2.92
CA PRO A 168 17.62 2.76 4.34
C PRO A 168 16.78 3.97 4.78
N LEU A 169 16.91 5.10 4.09
CA LEU A 169 16.09 6.28 4.37
C LEU A 169 14.63 6.05 3.96
N THR A 170 14.39 5.41 2.80
CA THR A 170 13.04 5.07 2.38
C THR A 170 12.40 4.08 3.35
N ASP A 171 13.15 3.08 3.82
CA ASP A 171 12.68 2.12 4.81
C ASP A 171 12.23 2.82 6.11
N PHE A 172 13.07 3.69 6.66
CA PHE A 172 12.72 4.49 7.82
C PHE A 172 11.46 5.35 7.59
N MET A 173 11.37 6.02 6.43
CA MET A 173 10.22 6.87 6.09
C MET A 173 8.93 6.08 5.91
N LEU A 174 9.00 4.86 5.39
CA LEU A 174 7.84 4.00 5.26
C LEU A 174 7.33 3.51 6.62
N ILE A 175 8.22 3.08 7.52
CA ILE A 175 7.87 2.73 8.90
C ILE A 175 7.24 3.92 9.64
N LEU A 176 7.82 5.11 9.49
CA LEU A 176 7.26 6.33 10.06
C LEU A 176 5.87 6.63 9.50
N ALA A 177 5.68 6.48 8.20
CA ALA A 177 4.41 6.74 7.54
C ALA A 177 3.29 5.82 8.05
N GLU A 178 3.58 4.55 8.31
CA GLU A 178 2.60 3.60 8.86
C GLU A 178 2.17 3.95 10.29
N THR A 179 3.04 4.56 11.06
CA THR A 179 2.78 4.80 12.50
C THR A 179 2.27 6.21 12.79
N VAL A 180 2.64 7.20 11.98
CA VAL A 180 2.43 8.63 12.30
C VAL A 180 0.95 9.01 12.41
N ILE A 181 0.09 8.52 11.54
CA ILE A 181 -1.35 8.85 11.58
C ILE A 181 -2.00 8.20 12.79
N ALA A 182 -1.69 6.94 13.09
CA ALA A 182 -2.20 6.25 14.26
C ALA A 182 -1.79 6.98 15.57
N ALA A 183 -0.53 7.37 15.67
CA ALA A 183 -0.05 8.16 16.81
C ALA A 183 -0.71 9.55 16.91
N ALA A 184 -0.88 10.25 15.79
CA ALA A 184 -1.57 11.54 15.75
C ALA A 184 -3.04 11.44 16.16
N LEU A 185 -3.70 10.36 15.84
CA LEU A 185 -5.11 10.12 16.21
C LEU A 185 -5.30 9.94 17.70
N THR A 186 -4.33 9.41 18.44
CA THR A 186 -4.40 9.37 19.93
C THR A 186 -4.37 10.76 20.53
N TYR A 187 -3.53 11.66 20.01
CA TYR A 187 -3.52 13.05 20.41
C TYR A 187 -4.82 13.78 20.05
N THR A 188 -5.35 13.52 18.84
CA THR A 188 -6.66 14.03 18.40
C THR A 188 -7.77 13.60 19.36
N PHE A 189 -7.76 12.34 19.78
CA PHE A 189 -8.69 11.85 20.81
C PHE A 189 -8.60 12.69 22.08
N GLY A 190 -7.39 12.85 22.65
CA GLY A 190 -7.19 13.62 23.86
C GLY A 190 -7.67 15.08 23.75
N THR A 191 -7.44 15.71 22.60
CA THR A 191 -7.91 17.06 22.33
C THR A 191 -9.44 17.14 22.25
N MET A 192 -10.08 16.19 21.59
CA MET A 192 -11.53 16.17 21.41
C MET A 192 -12.30 15.82 22.69
N VAL A 193 -11.73 15.03 23.59
CA VAL A 193 -12.32 14.75 24.90
C VAL A 193 -12.03 15.83 25.95
N GLY A 194 -11.19 16.82 25.62
CA GLY A 194 -10.82 17.93 26.50
C GLY A 194 -9.72 17.59 27.53
N ASP A 195 -9.09 16.42 27.42
CA ASP A 195 -7.96 16.00 28.27
C ASP A 195 -6.89 15.30 27.45
N THR A 196 -5.85 16.02 27.08
CA THR A 196 -4.71 15.50 26.29
C THR A 196 -3.94 14.37 26.99
N ARG A 197 -4.04 14.25 28.33
CA ARG A 197 -3.40 13.17 29.09
C ARG A 197 -3.97 11.80 28.70
N GLN A 198 -5.26 11.75 28.39
CA GLN A 198 -5.90 10.53 27.90
C GLN A 198 -5.30 10.07 26.56
N GLY A 199 -5.04 11.00 25.64
CA GLY A 199 -4.38 10.72 24.38
C GLY A 199 -2.98 10.14 24.57
N TRP A 200 -2.19 10.75 25.46
CA TRP A 200 -0.84 10.26 25.78
C TRP A 200 -0.86 8.90 26.48
N ALA A 201 -1.84 8.64 27.35
CA ALA A 201 -2.00 7.34 28.00
C ALA A 201 -2.31 6.23 26.99
N ILE A 202 -3.17 6.51 26.00
CA ILE A 202 -3.48 5.58 24.93
C ILE A 202 -2.24 5.32 24.08
N LEU A 203 -1.49 6.36 23.69
CA LEU A 203 -0.26 6.19 22.94
C LEU A 203 0.76 5.34 23.70
N ALA A 204 0.94 5.59 24.99
CA ALA A 204 1.85 4.79 25.82
C ALA A 204 1.42 3.31 25.89
N ALA A 205 0.12 3.05 26.01
CA ALA A 205 -0.41 1.68 25.97
C ALA A 205 -0.27 0.99 24.59
N MET A 206 -0.25 1.77 23.49
CA MET A 206 -0.02 1.20 22.15
C MET A 206 1.46 0.89 21.87
N LEU A 207 2.38 1.53 22.60
CA LEU A 207 3.83 1.35 22.42
C LEU A 207 4.43 0.31 23.39
N SER A 208 3.67 -0.18 24.36
CA SER A 208 4.09 -1.20 25.33
C SER A 208 3.79 -2.61 24.83
#